data_4696c09b2f2789cc6d0bef3a9c3fc543
#
_entry.id   4696c09b2f2789cc6d0bef3a9c3fc543
#
_cell.length_a   1.000
_cell.length_b   1.000
_cell.length_c   1.000
_cell.angle_alpha   90.00
_cell.angle_beta   90.00
_cell.angle_gamma   90.00
#
_symmetry.space_group_name_H-M   'P 1'
#
loop_
_entity.id
_entity.type
_entity.pdbx_description
1 polymer ?
#
loop_
_entity_poly.entity_id
_entity_poly.type
_entity_poly.pdbx_seq_one_letter_code
_entity_poly.pdbx_strand_id
1 'polypeptide(L)'
;MNEIDYKFVHKDFRINGFPIDRNRLIILAVAYVKDGLPYRKSVGRFLLDWLDDRDYVEATTSGSTGIPKQIKLKKQSMVNSALATGDYLKLSPKNRALLCLPADFIAGKMMIIRSIILGLHLDIIRPSSMPLSLTSKNYDFCAMIPLQASKSLVDLPRVKKVILGGASIDGELEAKLQTISTEVYSSYGMTETISHIAMRKVNHTEVHQNTYKALPNVTFTQDERHCLVIDAPLVADHPVVTNDIVNLISRTEFEWLGRFDNIINSGGFKVFPESVERKIKKYIKGDYFITKEADEELGQRAVL
;
A
#
# COMPACT_ATOMS: atom_id res chain seq x y z
N MET A 1 -26.47 7.29 -7.83
CA MET A 1 -25.99 5.88 -7.78
C MET A 1 -26.16 5.43 -6.34
N ASN A 2 -26.81 4.26 -6.11
CA ASN A 2 -26.88 3.73 -4.75
C ASN A 2 -25.46 3.51 -4.24
N GLU A 3 -25.17 4.00 -3.05
CA GLU A 3 -23.89 3.83 -2.39
C GLU A 3 -23.64 2.32 -2.19
N ILE A 4 -22.48 1.84 -2.61
CA ILE A 4 -22.12 0.42 -2.44
C ILE A 4 -21.84 0.17 -0.96
N ASP A 5 -22.69 -0.65 -0.33
CA ASP A 5 -22.59 -1.06 1.06
C ASP A 5 -21.49 -2.12 1.25
N TYR A 6 -20.89 -2.18 2.43
CA TYR A 6 -19.88 -3.20 2.79
C TYR A 6 -20.44 -4.65 2.80
N LYS A 7 -21.75 -4.85 2.80
CA LYS A 7 -22.39 -6.15 2.65
C LYS A 7 -22.46 -6.64 1.21
N PHE A 8 -22.15 -5.74 0.26
CA PHE A 8 -22.18 -6.06 -1.15
C PHE A 8 -21.08 -7.04 -1.55
N VAL A 9 -21.45 -8.01 -2.39
CA VAL A 9 -20.53 -8.91 -3.09
C VAL A 9 -20.84 -8.84 -4.58
N HIS A 10 -19.87 -8.41 -5.38
CA HIS A 10 -20.08 -8.25 -6.81
C HIS A 10 -20.38 -9.59 -7.49
N LYS A 11 -21.38 -9.62 -8.39
CA LYS A 11 -21.84 -10.85 -9.08
C LYS A 11 -20.75 -11.57 -9.88
N ASP A 12 -19.76 -10.84 -10.38
CA ASP A 12 -18.65 -11.42 -11.14
C ASP A 12 -17.46 -11.84 -10.25
N PHE A 13 -17.53 -11.61 -8.93
CA PHE A 13 -16.46 -11.99 -8.01
C PHE A 13 -16.19 -13.50 -8.02
N ARG A 14 -14.90 -13.86 -8.08
CA ARG A 14 -14.46 -15.26 -8.02
C ARG A 14 -13.25 -15.41 -7.11
N ILE A 15 -13.15 -16.56 -6.44
CA ILE A 15 -11.94 -17.00 -5.74
C ILE A 15 -11.44 -18.29 -6.38
N ASN A 16 -10.18 -18.31 -6.82
CA ASN A 16 -9.52 -19.45 -7.46
C ASN A 16 -10.36 -20.06 -8.61
N GLY A 17 -11.03 -19.20 -9.39
CA GLY A 17 -11.88 -19.59 -10.52
C GLY A 17 -13.34 -19.90 -10.16
N PHE A 18 -13.72 -20.08 -8.89
CA PHE A 18 -15.07 -20.40 -8.46
C PHE A 18 -15.89 -19.13 -8.21
N PRO A 19 -17.10 -18.99 -8.76
CA PRO A 19 -18.01 -17.90 -8.47
C PRO A 19 -18.45 -17.93 -7.00
N ILE A 20 -18.37 -16.78 -6.35
CA ILE A 20 -18.60 -16.65 -4.90
C ILE A 20 -19.61 -15.53 -4.66
N ASP A 21 -20.77 -15.88 -4.09
CA ASP A 21 -21.71 -14.98 -3.46
C ASP A 21 -21.46 -14.88 -1.95
N ARG A 22 -22.23 -14.06 -1.23
CA ARG A 22 -22.05 -13.85 0.21
C ARG A 22 -22.17 -15.16 1.01
N ASN A 23 -23.12 -16.03 0.69
CA ASN A 23 -23.34 -17.27 1.43
C ASN A 23 -22.18 -18.25 1.22
N ARG A 24 -21.73 -18.41 -0.03
CA ARG A 24 -20.56 -19.22 -0.36
C ARG A 24 -19.29 -18.67 0.26
N LEU A 25 -19.18 -17.35 0.39
CA LEU A 25 -18.03 -16.72 1.03
C LEU A 25 -17.95 -17.07 2.53
N ILE A 26 -19.10 -17.12 3.23
CA ILE A 26 -19.17 -17.59 4.63
C ILE A 26 -18.72 -19.05 4.73
N ILE A 27 -19.27 -19.93 3.88
CA ILE A 27 -18.91 -21.35 3.87
C ILE A 27 -17.41 -21.54 3.62
N LEU A 28 -16.85 -20.80 2.64
CA LEU A 28 -15.43 -20.83 2.32
C LEU A 28 -14.58 -20.35 3.49
N ALA A 29 -14.99 -19.27 4.15
CA ALA A 29 -14.28 -18.72 5.30
C ALA A 29 -14.19 -19.71 6.45
N VAL A 30 -15.31 -20.37 6.79
CA VAL A 30 -15.36 -21.44 7.80
C VAL A 30 -14.45 -22.61 7.42
N ALA A 31 -14.53 -23.08 6.18
CA ALA A 31 -13.68 -24.17 5.68
C ALA A 31 -12.19 -23.80 5.76
N TYR A 32 -11.82 -22.55 5.39
CA TYR A 32 -10.44 -22.08 5.47
C TYR A 32 -9.92 -22.03 6.90
N VAL A 33 -10.74 -21.60 7.87
CA VAL A 33 -10.35 -21.58 9.29
C VAL A 33 -10.17 -23.00 9.84
N LYS A 34 -11.08 -23.91 9.49
CA LYS A 34 -11.09 -25.29 10.01
C LYS A 34 -9.93 -26.11 9.44
N ASP A 35 -9.87 -26.23 8.12
CA ASP A 35 -9.06 -27.21 7.43
C ASP A 35 -7.97 -26.58 6.51
N GLY A 36 -7.88 -25.25 6.47
CA GLY A 36 -6.95 -24.55 5.59
C GLY A 36 -5.50 -24.58 6.04
N LEU A 37 -4.59 -24.43 5.07
CA LEU A 37 -3.19 -24.10 5.36
C LEU A 37 -3.09 -22.76 6.10
N PRO A 38 -1.99 -22.45 6.84
CA PRO A 38 -1.87 -21.24 7.65
C PRO A 38 -2.30 -19.95 6.95
N TYR A 39 -1.87 -19.73 5.70
CA TYR A 39 -2.25 -18.53 4.95
C TYR A 39 -3.75 -18.48 4.57
N ARG A 40 -4.38 -19.66 4.34
CA ARG A 40 -5.84 -19.73 4.12
C ARG A 40 -6.60 -19.49 5.40
N LYS A 41 -6.08 -19.96 6.55
CA LYS A 41 -6.69 -19.67 7.87
C LYS A 41 -6.69 -18.17 8.15
N SER A 42 -5.63 -17.45 7.79
CA SER A 42 -5.58 -15.99 7.89
C SER A 42 -6.66 -15.32 7.03
N VAL A 43 -6.79 -15.74 5.76
CA VAL A 43 -7.87 -15.27 4.87
C VAL A 43 -9.26 -15.59 5.45
N GLY A 44 -9.45 -16.83 5.95
CA GLY A 44 -10.73 -17.27 6.53
C GLY A 44 -11.14 -16.44 7.75
N ARG A 45 -10.21 -16.19 8.69
CA ARG A 45 -10.46 -15.34 9.86
C ARG A 45 -10.88 -13.93 9.45
N PHE A 46 -10.11 -13.31 8.53
CA PHE A 46 -10.46 -11.99 8.04
C PHE A 46 -11.83 -11.96 7.35
N LEU A 47 -12.16 -12.98 6.54
CA LEU A 47 -13.48 -13.06 5.90
C LEU A 47 -14.61 -13.20 6.92
N LEU A 48 -14.43 -13.97 8.01
CA LEU A 48 -15.43 -14.05 9.09
C LEU A 48 -15.64 -12.70 9.77
N ASP A 49 -14.55 -11.97 10.07
CA ASP A 49 -14.63 -10.60 10.62
C ASP A 49 -15.29 -9.61 9.64
N TRP A 50 -15.06 -9.78 8.34
CA TRP A 50 -15.69 -8.96 7.31
C TRP A 50 -17.18 -9.22 7.17
N LEU A 51 -17.60 -10.47 7.31
CA LEU A 51 -18.96 -10.93 7.04
C LEU A 51 -19.88 -10.88 8.26
N ASP A 52 -19.37 -10.65 9.45
CA ASP A 52 -20.15 -10.47 10.67
C ASP A 52 -20.97 -9.16 10.65
N ASP A 53 -21.82 -8.97 11.66
CA ASP A 53 -22.74 -7.84 11.75
C ASP A 53 -22.09 -6.54 12.25
N ARG A 54 -20.83 -6.56 12.67
CA ARG A 54 -20.10 -5.35 13.07
C ARG A 54 -19.85 -4.47 11.83
N ASP A 55 -19.86 -3.18 11.99
CA ASP A 55 -19.54 -2.20 10.95
C ASP A 55 -18.03 -1.91 10.81
N TYR A 56 -17.19 -2.59 11.60
CA TYR A 56 -15.73 -2.45 11.62
C TYR A 56 -15.02 -3.79 11.63
N VAL A 57 -13.76 -3.79 11.22
CA VAL A 57 -12.80 -4.87 11.46
C VAL A 57 -11.65 -4.35 12.32
N GLU A 58 -11.02 -5.24 13.09
CA GLU A 58 -9.86 -4.90 13.88
C GLU A 58 -8.58 -5.08 13.05
N ALA A 59 -7.66 -4.12 13.19
CA ALA A 59 -6.34 -4.18 12.60
C ALA A 59 -5.28 -3.82 13.64
N THR A 60 -4.13 -4.46 13.55
CA THR A 60 -2.98 -4.16 14.40
C THR A 60 -2.01 -3.30 13.62
N THR A 61 -1.67 -2.12 14.16
CA THR A 61 -0.62 -1.28 13.57
C THR A 61 0.74 -1.76 14.04
N SER A 62 1.75 -1.69 13.16
CA SER A 62 3.14 -2.00 13.53
C SER A 62 3.79 -0.96 14.43
N GLY A 63 3.07 0.14 14.75
CA GLY A 63 3.45 1.24 15.64
C GLY A 63 4.86 1.80 15.39
N SER A 64 4.98 3.03 14.92
CA SER A 64 6.28 3.74 14.86
C SER A 64 6.94 3.89 16.25
N THR A 65 6.19 3.65 17.32
CA THR A 65 6.61 3.71 18.73
C THR A 65 6.89 2.34 19.35
N GLY A 66 6.89 1.24 18.57
CA GLY A 66 7.27 -0.09 19.02
C GLY A 66 6.17 -0.95 19.68
N ILE A 67 5.07 -0.38 20.18
CA ILE A 67 3.97 -1.14 20.77
C ILE A 67 2.84 -1.24 19.72
N PRO A 68 2.47 -2.46 19.28
CA PRO A 68 1.35 -2.63 18.35
C PRO A 68 0.04 -2.12 18.97
N LYS A 69 -0.68 -1.25 18.26
CA LYS A 69 -1.99 -0.76 18.69
C LYS A 69 -3.07 -1.45 17.87
N GLN A 70 -4.12 -1.89 18.55
CA GLN A 70 -5.34 -2.33 17.86
C GLN A 70 -6.18 -1.11 17.50
N ILE A 71 -6.60 -1.03 16.26
CA ILE A 71 -7.50 0.01 15.77
C ILE A 71 -8.70 -0.62 15.06
N LYS A 72 -9.83 0.07 15.13
CA LYS A 72 -11.06 -0.30 14.43
C LYS A 72 -11.10 0.41 13.08
N LEU A 73 -11.20 -0.34 12.02
CA LEU A 73 -11.34 0.15 10.65
C LEU A 73 -12.79 -0.02 10.20
N LYS A 74 -13.46 1.07 9.87
CA LYS A 74 -14.84 1.02 9.36
C LYS A 74 -14.89 0.24 8.05
N LYS A 75 -15.79 -0.74 7.95
CA LYS A 75 -15.96 -1.55 6.74
C LYS A 75 -16.35 -0.70 5.54
N GLN A 76 -17.20 0.33 5.73
CA GLN A 76 -17.56 1.25 4.65
C GLN A 76 -16.36 2.05 4.15
N SER A 77 -15.47 2.51 5.02
CA SER A 77 -14.23 3.18 4.62
C SER A 77 -13.30 2.27 3.81
N MET A 78 -13.28 0.96 4.13
CA MET A 78 -12.54 -0.04 3.33
C MET A 78 -13.17 -0.22 1.93
N VAL A 79 -14.51 -0.19 1.81
CA VAL A 79 -15.21 -0.19 0.52
C VAL A 79 -14.82 1.05 -0.30
N ASN A 80 -14.88 2.23 0.31
CA ASN A 80 -14.55 3.49 -0.35
C ASN A 80 -13.10 3.51 -0.85
N SER A 81 -12.16 3.00 -0.04
CA SER A 81 -10.75 2.83 -0.44
C SER A 81 -10.60 1.84 -1.61
N ALA A 82 -11.39 0.76 -1.64
CA ALA A 82 -11.37 -0.21 -2.72
C ALA A 82 -11.87 0.41 -4.04
N LEU A 83 -12.96 1.18 -3.99
CA LEU A 83 -13.53 1.89 -5.13
C LEU A 83 -12.56 2.94 -5.68
N ALA A 84 -11.95 3.75 -4.80
CA ALA A 84 -10.96 4.76 -5.19
C ALA A 84 -9.74 4.12 -5.89
N THR A 85 -9.27 2.97 -5.39
CA THR A 85 -8.19 2.21 -6.06
C THR A 85 -8.63 1.69 -7.43
N GLY A 86 -9.85 1.14 -7.51
CA GLY A 86 -10.41 0.63 -8.77
C GLY A 86 -10.52 1.72 -9.83
N ASP A 87 -11.02 2.90 -9.43
CA ASP A 87 -11.15 4.03 -10.34
C ASP A 87 -9.79 4.57 -10.80
N TYR A 88 -8.85 4.77 -9.87
CA TYR A 88 -7.51 5.27 -10.19
C TYR A 88 -6.76 4.34 -11.15
N LEU A 89 -6.78 3.04 -10.90
CA LEU A 89 -6.09 2.03 -11.72
C LEU A 89 -6.92 1.52 -12.89
N LYS A 90 -8.16 2.01 -13.07
CA LYS A 90 -9.08 1.53 -14.13
C LYS A 90 -9.27 0.02 -14.09
N LEU A 91 -9.50 -0.51 -12.89
CA LEU A 91 -9.82 -1.93 -12.70
C LEU A 91 -11.29 -2.16 -13.03
N SER A 92 -11.56 -3.26 -13.72
CA SER A 92 -12.91 -3.62 -14.17
C SER A 92 -13.30 -5.00 -13.65
N PRO A 93 -14.60 -5.30 -13.51
CA PRO A 93 -15.05 -6.65 -13.18
C PRO A 93 -14.41 -7.70 -14.11
N LYS A 94 -14.13 -8.89 -13.56
CA LYS A 94 -13.44 -10.00 -14.22
C LYS A 94 -11.93 -9.79 -14.43
N ASN A 95 -11.34 -8.63 -14.13
CA ASN A 95 -9.90 -8.53 -14.09
C ASN A 95 -9.33 -9.59 -13.13
N ARG A 96 -8.26 -10.24 -13.53
CA ARG A 96 -7.58 -11.25 -12.71
C ARG A 96 -6.67 -10.55 -11.70
N ALA A 97 -6.85 -10.88 -10.42
CA ALA A 97 -6.04 -10.35 -9.34
C ALA A 97 -5.32 -11.46 -8.59
N LEU A 98 -4.11 -11.17 -8.08
CA LEU A 98 -3.32 -12.11 -7.29
C LEU A 98 -3.20 -11.62 -5.86
N LEU A 99 -3.62 -12.43 -4.89
CA LEU A 99 -3.32 -12.26 -3.48
C LEU A 99 -2.09 -13.09 -3.12
N CYS A 100 -0.97 -12.41 -2.94
CA CYS A 100 0.31 -12.99 -2.51
C CYS A 100 0.84 -12.38 -1.20
N LEU A 101 0.04 -11.53 -0.55
CA LEU A 101 0.30 -10.92 0.75
C LEU A 101 -0.51 -11.61 1.85
N PRO A 102 0.01 -11.71 3.09
CA PRO A 102 -0.77 -12.25 4.20
C PRO A 102 -2.00 -11.39 4.51
N ALA A 103 -3.16 -12.03 4.75
CA ALA A 103 -4.38 -11.35 5.16
C ALA A 103 -4.37 -10.91 6.64
N ASP A 104 -3.30 -11.20 7.37
CA ASP A 104 -3.06 -10.66 8.71
C ASP A 104 -2.77 -9.15 8.65
N PHE A 105 -2.18 -8.66 7.55
CA PHE A 105 -1.86 -7.26 7.32
C PHE A 105 -2.89 -6.57 6.44
N ILE A 106 -3.01 -5.25 6.61
CA ILE A 106 -4.00 -4.44 5.89
C ILE A 106 -3.88 -4.55 4.36
N ALA A 107 -2.68 -4.68 3.82
CA ALA A 107 -2.47 -4.80 2.38
C ALA A 107 -3.12 -6.07 1.80
N GLY A 108 -2.99 -7.22 2.49
CA GLY A 108 -3.66 -8.46 2.10
C GLY A 108 -5.17 -8.38 2.28
N LYS A 109 -5.66 -7.82 3.41
CA LYS A 109 -7.08 -7.55 3.64
C LYS A 109 -7.68 -6.72 2.51
N MET A 110 -7.04 -5.62 2.13
CA MET A 110 -7.53 -4.74 1.08
C MET A 110 -7.51 -5.37 -0.31
N MET A 111 -6.61 -6.31 -0.61
CA MET A 111 -6.68 -7.07 -1.86
C MET A 111 -7.94 -7.92 -1.94
N ILE A 112 -8.37 -8.52 -0.82
CA ILE A 112 -9.62 -9.29 -0.74
C ILE A 112 -10.82 -8.36 -0.94
N ILE A 113 -10.87 -7.22 -0.21
CA ILE A 113 -11.99 -6.28 -0.30
C ILE A 113 -12.10 -5.68 -1.70
N ARG A 114 -10.99 -5.23 -2.30
CA ARG A 114 -10.99 -4.77 -3.70
C ARG A 114 -11.59 -5.81 -4.64
N SER A 115 -11.23 -7.07 -4.44
CA SER A 115 -11.74 -8.14 -5.31
C SER A 115 -13.23 -8.38 -5.13
N ILE A 116 -13.73 -8.38 -3.89
CA ILE A 116 -15.16 -8.52 -3.57
C ILE A 116 -15.98 -7.39 -4.18
N ILE A 117 -15.54 -6.14 -3.97
CA ILE A 117 -16.28 -4.94 -4.34
C ILE A 117 -16.22 -4.68 -5.85
N LEU A 118 -15.06 -4.86 -6.45
CA LEU A 118 -14.84 -4.57 -7.88
C LEU A 118 -15.16 -5.76 -8.81
N GLY A 119 -15.51 -6.92 -8.25
CA GLY A 119 -15.83 -8.12 -9.06
C GLY A 119 -14.60 -8.75 -9.72
N LEU A 120 -13.43 -8.70 -9.06
CA LEU A 120 -12.21 -9.26 -9.61
C LEU A 120 -12.19 -10.79 -9.46
N HIS A 121 -11.47 -11.47 -10.35
CA HIS A 121 -11.18 -12.90 -10.22
C HIS A 121 -9.89 -13.04 -9.41
N LEU A 122 -10.02 -13.31 -8.11
CA LEU A 122 -8.93 -13.39 -7.16
C LEU A 122 -8.35 -14.80 -7.08
N ASP A 123 -7.08 -14.96 -7.43
CA ASP A 123 -6.33 -16.15 -7.08
C ASP A 123 -5.58 -15.90 -5.75
N ILE A 124 -5.69 -16.87 -4.83
CA ILE A 124 -5.05 -16.83 -3.51
C ILE A 124 -3.93 -17.85 -3.49
N ILE A 125 -2.70 -17.40 -3.32
CA ILE A 125 -1.52 -18.23 -3.19
C ILE A 125 -0.87 -18.05 -1.82
N ARG A 126 0.02 -18.96 -1.45
CA ARG A 126 0.79 -18.80 -0.22
C ARG A 126 1.73 -17.59 -0.35
N PRO A 127 1.83 -16.73 0.68
CA PRO A 127 2.84 -15.67 0.72
C PRO A 127 4.24 -16.22 0.58
N SER A 128 5.04 -15.58 -0.28
CA SER A 128 6.41 -15.97 -0.59
C SER A 128 7.19 -14.71 -0.99
N SER A 129 8.51 -14.75 -0.88
CA SER A 129 9.37 -13.71 -1.44
C SER A 129 9.41 -13.75 -2.98
N MET A 130 9.01 -14.86 -3.60
CA MET A 130 8.92 -15.06 -5.06
C MET A 130 7.51 -15.54 -5.44
N PRO A 131 6.46 -14.72 -5.27
CA PRO A 131 5.08 -15.20 -5.41
C PRO A 131 4.75 -15.63 -6.83
N LEU A 132 5.29 -14.97 -7.84
CA LEU A 132 4.99 -15.28 -9.25
C LEU A 132 5.58 -16.60 -9.73
N SER A 133 6.56 -17.16 -9.02
CA SER A 133 7.07 -18.53 -9.30
C SER A 133 6.07 -19.63 -8.90
N LEU A 134 5.06 -19.29 -8.08
CA LEU A 134 4.04 -20.24 -7.61
C LEU A 134 2.83 -20.35 -8.56
N THR A 135 2.84 -19.62 -9.66
CA THR A 135 1.75 -19.60 -10.63
C THR A 135 2.29 -19.36 -12.04
N SER A 136 1.66 -19.94 -13.05
CA SER A 136 1.96 -19.70 -14.47
C SER A 136 0.96 -18.74 -15.14
N LYS A 137 -0.04 -18.24 -14.38
CA LYS A 137 -1.11 -17.41 -14.92
C LYS A 137 -0.64 -15.95 -15.13
N ASN A 138 -1.34 -15.26 -16.03
CA ASN A 138 -1.25 -13.81 -16.18
C ASN A 138 -2.33 -13.12 -15.35
N TYR A 139 -1.99 -11.93 -14.81
CA TYR A 139 -2.85 -11.14 -13.95
C TYR A 139 -2.98 -9.70 -14.47
N ASP A 140 -4.11 -9.08 -14.20
CA ASP A 140 -4.32 -7.67 -14.49
C ASP A 140 -3.85 -6.80 -13.33
N PHE A 141 -3.89 -7.32 -12.10
CA PHE A 141 -3.59 -6.56 -10.89
C PHE A 141 -2.97 -7.40 -9.78
N CYS A 142 -1.99 -6.84 -9.08
CA CYS A 142 -1.40 -7.41 -7.88
C CYS A 142 -0.89 -6.30 -6.94
N ALA A 143 -0.84 -6.58 -5.64
CA ALA A 143 -0.10 -5.76 -4.67
C ALA A 143 1.04 -6.59 -4.07
N MET A 144 2.22 -5.99 -3.95
CA MET A 144 3.45 -6.62 -3.45
C MET A 144 4.22 -5.65 -2.54
N ILE A 145 5.15 -6.21 -1.77
CA ILE A 145 6.23 -5.42 -1.17
C ILE A 145 7.42 -5.34 -2.15
N PRO A 146 8.30 -4.32 -2.04
CA PRO A 146 9.46 -4.15 -2.93
C PRO A 146 10.35 -5.40 -3.02
N LEU A 147 10.56 -6.13 -1.91
CA LEU A 147 11.32 -7.38 -1.90
C LEU A 147 10.69 -8.45 -2.82
N GLN A 148 9.36 -8.58 -2.83
CA GLN A 148 8.69 -9.53 -3.71
C GLN A 148 8.85 -9.14 -5.19
N ALA A 149 8.72 -7.85 -5.49
CA ALA A 149 8.93 -7.34 -6.84
C ALA A 149 10.37 -7.56 -7.31
N SER A 150 11.36 -7.24 -6.48
CA SER A 150 12.78 -7.45 -6.78
C SER A 150 13.10 -8.91 -7.11
N LYS A 151 12.57 -9.84 -6.31
CA LYS A 151 12.79 -11.28 -6.54
C LYS A 151 11.93 -11.89 -7.65
N SER A 152 10.93 -11.18 -8.13
CA SER A 152 10.01 -11.63 -9.20
C SER A 152 10.22 -10.86 -10.52
N LEU A 153 11.30 -10.10 -10.70
CA LEU A 153 11.49 -9.20 -11.86
C LEU A 153 11.27 -9.89 -13.22
N VAL A 154 11.75 -11.11 -13.38
CA VAL A 154 11.62 -11.89 -14.62
C VAL A 154 10.16 -12.26 -14.90
N ASP A 155 9.37 -12.47 -13.86
CA ASP A 155 7.98 -12.90 -13.94
C ASP A 155 6.98 -11.72 -13.88
N LEU A 156 7.41 -10.52 -13.44
CA LEU A 156 6.56 -9.34 -13.34
C LEU A 156 5.82 -8.99 -14.66
N PRO A 157 6.39 -9.17 -15.86
CA PRO A 157 5.67 -8.92 -17.12
C PRO A 157 4.37 -9.74 -17.28
N ARG A 158 4.15 -10.77 -16.47
CA ARG A 158 2.87 -11.49 -16.42
C ARG A 158 1.77 -10.75 -15.63
N VAL A 159 2.10 -9.62 -14.99
CA VAL A 159 1.16 -8.77 -14.26
C VAL A 159 1.08 -7.40 -14.95
N LYS A 160 -0.11 -6.96 -15.34
CA LYS A 160 -0.26 -5.65 -16.03
C LYS A 160 0.02 -4.48 -15.09
N LYS A 161 -0.56 -4.50 -13.88
CA LYS A 161 -0.44 -3.41 -12.90
C LYS A 161 -0.06 -3.95 -11.53
N VAL A 162 0.96 -3.36 -10.92
CA VAL A 162 1.43 -3.73 -9.57
C VAL A 162 1.49 -2.49 -8.68
N ILE A 163 0.91 -2.60 -7.50
CA ILE A 163 1.12 -1.64 -6.41
C ILE A 163 2.25 -2.17 -5.51
N LEU A 164 3.26 -1.36 -5.29
CA LEU A 164 4.31 -1.60 -4.30
C LEU A 164 4.07 -0.73 -3.05
N GLY A 165 4.07 -1.37 -1.89
CA GLY A 165 3.87 -0.68 -0.62
C GLY A 165 4.56 -1.40 0.54
N GLY A 166 4.47 -0.83 1.75
CA GLY A 166 5.04 -1.37 2.97
C GLY A 166 6.53 -1.08 3.18
N ALA A 167 7.25 -0.62 2.16
CA ALA A 167 8.63 -0.15 2.24
C ALA A 167 8.94 0.77 1.06
N SER A 168 10.04 1.52 1.14
CA SER A 168 10.54 2.33 0.03
C SER A 168 11.09 1.44 -1.10
N ILE A 169 10.92 1.91 -2.33
CA ILE A 169 11.56 1.32 -3.51
C ILE A 169 12.97 1.91 -3.60
N ASP A 170 13.98 1.06 -3.53
CA ASP A 170 15.35 1.51 -3.69
C ASP A 170 15.69 1.83 -5.16
N GLY A 171 16.74 2.64 -5.37
CA GLY A 171 17.10 3.10 -6.71
C GLY A 171 17.53 1.97 -7.67
N GLU A 172 18.07 0.86 -7.16
CA GLU A 172 18.44 -0.29 -7.97
C GLU A 172 17.20 -1.01 -8.51
N LEU A 173 16.23 -1.25 -7.63
CA LEU A 173 14.96 -1.83 -8.03
C LEU A 173 14.22 -0.88 -8.97
N GLU A 174 14.17 0.44 -8.66
CA GLU A 174 13.52 1.43 -9.50
C GLU A 174 14.10 1.45 -10.92
N ALA A 175 15.44 1.38 -11.05
CA ALA A 175 16.11 1.30 -12.36
C ALA A 175 15.72 0.03 -13.14
N LYS A 176 15.67 -1.13 -12.46
CA LYS A 176 15.25 -2.40 -13.08
C LYS A 176 13.78 -2.37 -13.50
N LEU A 177 12.92 -1.71 -12.75
CA LEU A 177 11.50 -1.58 -13.06
C LEU A 177 11.24 -0.72 -14.32
N GLN A 178 12.18 0.15 -14.75
CA GLN A 178 12.02 0.94 -15.97
C GLN A 178 11.99 0.06 -17.25
N THR A 179 12.58 -1.14 -17.21
CA THR A 179 12.74 -1.99 -18.39
C THR A 179 11.64 -3.01 -18.60
N ILE A 180 10.69 -3.13 -17.66
CA ILE A 180 9.61 -4.13 -17.73
C ILE A 180 8.31 -3.52 -18.27
N SER A 181 7.45 -4.36 -18.86
CA SER A 181 6.14 -3.94 -19.41
C SER A 181 5.06 -3.69 -18.36
N THR A 182 5.24 -4.19 -17.13
CA THR A 182 4.32 -4.00 -16.01
C THR A 182 4.23 -2.52 -15.62
N GLU A 183 3.02 -1.98 -15.48
CA GLU A 183 2.84 -0.67 -14.85
C GLU A 183 3.02 -0.78 -13.33
N VAL A 184 4.03 -0.10 -12.79
CA VAL A 184 4.36 -0.15 -11.37
C VAL A 184 4.01 1.16 -10.68
N TYR A 185 3.33 1.05 -9.54
CA TYR A 185 2.92 2.17 -8.71
C TYR A 185 3.48 2.00 -7.29
N SER A 186 4.14 3.02 -6.76
CA SER A 186 4.46 3.14 -5.34
C SER A 186 3.27 3.74 -4.61
N SER A 187 2.83 3.12 -3.52
CA SER A 187 1.70 3.60 -2.73
C SER A 187 2.15 4.38 -1.51
N TYR A 188 1.41 5.43 -1.16
CA TYR A 188 1.55 6.18 0.08
C TYR A 188 0.24 6.13 0.86
N GLY A 189 0.32 5.81 2.13
CA GLY A 189 -0.81 5.73 3.05
C GLY A 189 -0.40 5.11 4.38
N MET A 190 -1.34 5.07 5.29
CA MET A 190 -1.16 4.55 6.64
C MET A 190 -2.44 3.86 7.12
N THR A 191 -2.41 3.27 8.30
CA THR A 191 -3.58 2.54 8.83
C THR A 191 -4.73 3.49 9.13
N GLU A 192 -4.43 4.73 9.52
CA GLU A 192 -5.38 5.80 9.80
C GLU A 192 -6.16 6.24 8.54
N THR A 193 -5.60 6.01 7.37
CA THR A 193 -6.26 6.21 6.07
C THR A 193 -6.75 4.90 5.45
N ILE A 194 -6.94 3.85 6.24
CA ILE A 194 -7.33 2.49 5.82
C ILE A 194 -6.22 1.82 5.02
N SER A 195 -5.80 2.43 3.93
CA SER A 195 -4.72 1.97 3.06
C SER A 195 -4.10 3.17 2.34
N HIS A 196 -3.60 2.98 1.13
CA HIS A 196 -3.03 4.08 0.37
C HIS A 196 -4.08 5.11 -0.05
N ILE A 197 -3.66 6.37 -0.02
CA ILE A 197 -4.46 7.55 -0.42
C ILE A 197 -3.80 8.31 -1.57
N ALA A 198 -2.56 7.96 -1.89
CA ALA A 198 -1.84 8.49 -3.03
C ALA A 198 -0.97 7.42 -3.68
N MET A 199 -0.68 7.62 -4.95
CA MET A 199 0.21 6.75 -5.72
C MET A 199 1.19 7.56 -6.56
N ARG A 200 2.43 7.06 -6.64
CA ARG A 200 3.45 7.53 -7.57
C ARG A 200 3.64 6.47 -8.66
N LYS A 201 3.50 6.85 -9.93
CA LYS A 201 3.87 5.96 -11.03
C LYS A 201 5.39 5.85 -11.09
N VAL A 202 5.91 4.61 -11.04
CA VAL A 202 7.35 4.33 -10.91
C VAL A 202 8.02 4.26 -12.28
N ASN A 203 7.33 3.73 -13.30
CA ASN A 203 7.86 3.53 -14.64
C ASN A 203 6.87 4.00 -15.72
N HIS A 204 7.28 3.96 -16.98
CA HIS A 204 6.50 4.46 -18.12
C HIS A 204 6.06 5.92 -17.95
N THR A 205 6.96 6.76 -17.44
CA THR A 205 6.78 8.20 -17.29
C THR A 205 7.83 8.93 -18.13
N GLU A 206 7.47 10.04 -18.74
CA GLU A 206 8.39 10.84 -19.58
C GLU A 206 9.49 11.50 -18.76
N VAL A 207 9.23 11.76 -17.49
CA VAL A 207 10.19 12.32 -16.53
C VAL A 207 10.13 11.49 -15.25
N HIS A 208 11.27 11.21 -14.64
CA HIS A 208 11.33 10.60 -13.31
C HIS A 208 10.67 11.53 -12.28
N GLN A 209 9.35 11.41 -12.14
CA GLN A 209 8.58 12.18 -11.19
C GLN A 209 8.56 11.46 -9.85
N ASN A 210 9.06 12.14 -8.81
CA ASN A 210 8.99 11.63 -7.42
C ASN A 210 7.67 12.04 -6.74
N THR A 211 6.65 12.36 -7.53
CA THR A 211 5.40 12.96 -7.11
C THR A 211 4.33 11.91 -6.86
N TYR A 212 3.77 11.94 -5.67
CA TYR A 212 2.56 11.19 -5.31
C TYR A 212 1.32 11.99 -5.71
N LYS A 213 0.40 11.33 -6.39
CA LYS A 213 -0.91 11.88 -6.80
C LYS A 213 -2.01 11.29 -5.95
N ALA A 214 -2.90 12.14 -5.47
CA ALA A 214 -4.07 11.76 -4.67
C ALA A 214 -4.98 10.78 -5.41
N LEU A 215 -5.54 9.85 -4.64
CA LEU A 215 -6.71 9.09 -5.07
C LEU A 215 -7.96 10.01 -5.11
N PRO A 216 -9.05 9.62 -5.80
CA PRO A 216 -10.28 10.39 -5.82
C PRO A 216 -10.77 10.77 -4.41
N ASN A 217 -11.26 12.01 -4.25
CA ASN A 217 -11.77 12.57 -3.00
C ASN A 217 -10.73 12.70 -1.88
N VAL A 218 -9.45 12.78 -2.21
CA VAL A 218 -8.35 13.06 -1.26
C VAL A 218 -7.71 14.39 -1.60
N THR A 219 -7.47 15.22 -0.60
CA THR A 219 -6.72 16.47 -0.73
C THR A 219 -5.65 16.59 0.34
N PHE A 220 -4.64 17.41 0.07
CA PHE A 220 -3.47 17.61 0.89
C PHE A 220 -3.31 19.07 1.29
N THR A 221 -2.86 19.28 2.51
CA THR A 221 -2.34 20.54 3.02
C THR A 221 -1.08 20.27 3.85
N GLN A 222 -0.47 21.28 4.40
CA GLN A 222 0.66 21.17 5.32
C GLN A 222 0.33 21.85 6.63
N ASP A 223 0.87 21.30 7.72
CA ASP A 223 0.90 21.99 9.01
C ASP A 223 2.08 22.98 9.11
N GLU A 224 2.22 23.67 10.26
CA GLU A 224 3.29 24.62 10.52
C GLU A 224 4.71 24.01 10.50
N ARG A 225 4.80 22.68 10.66
CA ARG A 225 6.05 21.91 10.58
C ARG A 225 6.42 21.52 9.15
N HIS A 226 5.60 21.87 8.16
CA HIS A 226 5.63 21.37 6.77
C HIS A 226 5.33 19.86 6.66
N CYS A 227 4.66 19.28 7.66
CA CYS A 227 4.22 17.91 7.58
C CYS A 227 2.90 17.82 6.80
N LEU A 228 2.74 16.71 6.08
CA LEU A 228 1.54 16.44 5.29
C LEU A 228 0.32 16.30 6.19
N VAL A 229 -0.74 17.01 5.85
CA VAL A 229 -2.08 16.83 6.39
C VAL A 229 -2.98 16.29 5.29
N ILE A 230 -3.60 15.14 5.54
CA ILE A 230 -4.42 14.39 4.59
C ILE A 230 -5.89 14.63 4.93
N ASP A 231 -6.65 15.18 3.99
CA ASP A 231 -8.11 15.23 4.06
C ASP A 231 -8.68 14.17 3.12
N ALA A 232 -9.30 13.14 3.69
CA ALA A 232 -9.83 11.98 2.97
C ALA A 232 -11.17 11.54 3.59
N PRO A 233 -12.24 12.34 3.45
CA PRO A 233 -13.48 12.20 4.21
C PRO A 233 -14.24 10.88 3.99
N LEU A 234 -13.95 10.17 2.89
CA LEU A 234 -14.54 8.86 2.62
C LEU A 234 -13.85 7.70 3.38
N VAL A 235 -12.65 7.92 3.93
CA VAL A 235 -11.86 6.87 4.59
C VAL A 235 -11.43 7.22 6.01
N ALA A 236 -11.41 8.50 6.37
CA ALA A 236 -11.07 8.98 7.71
C ALA A 236 -12.09 10.03 8.17
N ASP A 237 -12.49 9.98 9.46
CA ASP A 237 -13.50 10.90 10.02
C ASP A 237 -12.97 12.33 10.20
N HIS A 238 -11.66 12.48 10.32
CA HIS A 238 -10.97 13.77 10.51
C HIS A 238 -9.72 13.82 9.65
N PRO A 239 -9.22 15.02 9.31
CA PRO A 239 -7.92 15.16 8.66
C PRO A 239 -6.82 14.46 9.46
N VAL A 240 -5.99 13.69 8.76
CA VAL A 240 -4.88 12.95 9.36
C VAL A 240 -3.61 13.79 9.27
N VAL A 241 -3.13 14.24 10.42
CA VAL A 241 -1.85 14.97 10.54
C VAL A 241 -0.73 13.95 10.65
N THR A 242 0.23 14.02 9.74
CA THR A 242 1.34 13.08 9.68
C THR A 242 2.62 13.65 10.30
N ASN A 243 3.67 12.83 10.38
CA ASN A 243 5.04 13.26 10.62
C ASN A 243 5.90 13.17 9.34
N ASP A 244 5.27 13.18 8.18
CA ASP A 244 5.94 13.11 6.89
C ASP A 244 6.10 14.51 6.31
N ILE A 245 7.34 14.96 6.14
CA ILE A 245 7.64 16.24 5.49
C ILE A 245 7.53 16.05 3.98
N VAL A 246 6.86 16.99 3.37
CA VAL A 246 6.60 16.97 1.93
C VAL A 246 6.89 18.32 1.29
N ASN A 247 7.19 18.30 0.00
CA ASN A 247 7.05 19.46 -0.86
C ASN A 247 5.66 19.39 -1.51
N LEU A 248 4.72 20.23 -1.05
CA LEU A 248 3.37 20.28 -1.57
C LEU A 248 3.35 20.99 -2.93
N ILE A 249 3.06 20.24 -4.00
CA ILE A 249 3.02 20.77 -5.37
C ILE A 249 1.66 21.38 -5.65
N SER A 250 0.60 20.69 -5.21
CA SER A 250 -0.80 21.15 -5.32
C SER A 250 -1.64 20.51 -4.20
N ARG A 251 -2.93 20.83 -4.15
CA ARG A 251 -3.86 20.16 -3.21
C ARG A 251 -4.04 18.66 -3.46
N THR A 252 -3.53 18.12 -4.57
CA THR A 252 -3.65 16.72 -4.97
C THR A 252 -2.31 16.08 -5.31
N GLU A 253 -1.19 16.81 -5.14
CA GLU A 253 0.12 16.29 -5.48
C GLU A 253 1.19 16.75 -4.49
N PHE A 254 2.05 15.84 -4.07
CA PHE A 254 3.19 16.14 -3.21
C PHE A 254 4.41 15.28 -3.53
N GLU A 255 5.58 15.77 -3.19
CA GLU A 255 6.82 15.01 -3.13
C GLU A 255 7.16 14.72 -1.67
N TRP A 256 7.40 13.45 -1.34
CA TRP A 256 7.82 13.04 0.00
C TRP A 256 9.32 13.30 0.19
N LEU A 257 9.69 14.01 1.25
CA LEU A 257 11.07 14.41 1.53
C LEU A 257 11.70 13.55 2.63
N GLY A 258 10.95 13.18 3.66
CA GLY A 258 11.42 12.41 4.81
C GLY A 258 10.50 12.51 6.01
N ARG A 259 10.95 11.98 7.15
CA ARG A 259 10.24 12.02 8.42
C ARG A 259 10.67 13.23 9.25
N PHE A 260 9.72 13.90 9.88
CA PHE A 260 10.01 15.03 10.78
C PHE A 260 10.95 14.64 11.93
N ASP A 261 10.74 13.46 12.50
CA ASP A 261 11.55 12.94 13.61
C ASP A 261 13.01 12.69 13.23
N ASN A 262 13.30 12.53 11.94
CA ASN A 262 14.62 12.21 11.42
C ASN A 262 15.40 13.46 10.96
N ILE A 263 14.79 14.66 10.98
CA ILE A 263 15.47 15.88 10.56
C ILE A 263 16.76 16.09 11.37
N ILE A 264 17.82 16.44 10.66
CA ILE A 264 19.10 16.84 11.25
C ILE A 264 19.22 18.37 11.09
N ASN A 265 19.35 19.07 12.21
CA ASN A 265 19.55 20.54 12.21
C ASN A 265 21.05 20.84 12.27
N SER A 266 21.65 21.08 11.13
CA SER A 266 23.11 21.28 10.99
C SER A 266 23.41 22.75 10.64
N GLY A 267 23.96 23.50 11.58
CA GLY A 267 24.34 24.91 11.36
C GLY A 267 23.16 25.77 10.87
N GLY A 268 21.94 25.54 11.35
CA GLY A 268 20.74 26.27 10.93
C GLY A 268 20.07 25.70 9.65
N PHE A 269 20.67 24.73 9.01
CA PHE A 269 20.09 24.06 7.85
C PHE A 269 19.36 22.77 8.25
N LYS A 270 18.17 22.54 7.70
CA LYS A 270 17.43 21.29 7.85
C LYS A 270 17.89 20.30 6.80
N VAL A 271 18.54 19.22 7.22
CA VAL A 271 18.93 18.10 6.36
C VAL A 271 17.90 17.00 6.52
N PHE A 272 17.39 16.48 5.40
CA PHE A 272 16.46 15.35 5.34
C PHE A 272 17.23 14.10 4.96
N PRO A 273 17.55 13.19 5.92
CA PRO A 273 18.40 12.03 5.70
C PRO A 273 17.92 11.20 4.52
N GLU A 274 16.64 10.86 4.47
CA GLU A 274 16.05 10.00 3.43
C GLU A 274 16.17 10.61 2.02
N SER A 275 16.09 11.94 1.93
CA SER A 275 16.28 12.65 0.65
C SER A 275 17.75 12.63 0.21
N VAL A 276 18.68 12.77 1.15
CA VAL A 276 20.11 12.71 0.87
C VAL A 276 20.51 11.27 0.51
N GLU A 277 20.11 10.28 1.30
CA GLU A 277 20.34 8.86 1.04
C GLU A 277 19.91 8.46 -0.37
N ARG A 278 18.72 8.89 -0.81
CA ARG A 278 18.23 8.66 -2.17
C ARG A 278 19.17 9.24 -3.24
N LYS A 279 19.71 10.44 -3.02
CA LYS A 279 20.59 11.12 -3.99
C LYS A 279 21.97 10.47 -4.07
N ILE A 280 22.53 10.01 -2.94
CA ILE A 280 23.89 9.48 -2.87
C ILE A 280 23.96 7.97 -3.13
N LYS A 281 22.82 7.25 -3.11
CA LYS A 281 22.78 5.80 -3.28
C LYS A 281 23.51 5.30 -4.53
N LYS A 282 23.48 6.02 -5.62
CA LYS A 282 24.19 5.68 -6.88
C LYS A 282 25.72 5.73 -6.77
N TYR A 283 26.24 6.37 -5.73
CA TYR A 283 27.69 6.53 -5.51
C TYR A 283 28.23 5.59 -4.44
N ILE A 284 27.38 5.02 -3.58
CA ILE A 284 27.77 4.19 -2.45
C ILE A 284 27.31 2.76 -2.67
N LYS A 285 28.27 1.81 -2.57
CA LYS A 285 27.98 0.38 -2.60
C LYS A 285 27.81 -0.15 -1.19
N GLY A 286 26.78 -0.94 -0.95
CA GLY A 286 26.45 -1.53 0.35
C GLY A 286 25.29 -0.83 1.05
N ASP A 287 24.97 -1.31 2.24
CA ASP A 287 23.92 -0.74 3.09
C ASP A 287 24.52 0.40 3.92
N TYR A 288 23.81 1.52 3.95
CA TYR A 288 24.16 2.69 4.74
C TYR A 288 22.90 3.43 5.16
N PHE A 289 23.03 4.28 6.15
CA PHE A 289 22.02 5.24 6.54
C PHE A 289 22.68 6.52 7.01
N ILE A 290 21.97 7.64 6.92
CA ILE A 290 22.42 8.92 7.44
C ILE A 290 21.82 9.13 8.83
N THR A 291 22.66 9.43 9.78
CA THR A 291 22.25 9.74 11.15
C THR A 291 22.85 11.07 11.60
N LYS A 292 22.53 11.49 12.83
CA LYS A 292 23.00 12.71 13.44
C LYS A 292 23.98 12.41 14.57
N GLU A 293 25.02 13.20 14.64
CA GLU A 293 25.91 13.30 15.80
C GLU A 293 25.87 14.72 16.35
N ALA A 294 26.15 14.85 17.65
CA ALA A 294 26.36 16.16 18.26
C ALA A 294 27.62 16.80 17.68
N ASP A 295 27.59 18.12 17.41
CA ASP A 295 28.69 18.90 16.88
C ASP A 295 28.73 20.24 17.60
N GLU A 296 29.90 20.67 18.06
CA GLU A 296 30.06 21.88 18.88
C GLU A 296 29.75 23.17 18.11
N GLU A 297 30.01 23.19 16.79
CA GLU A 297 29.80 24.38 15.96
C GLU A 297 28.42 24.37 15.29
N LEU A 298 27.99 23.20 14.83
CA LEU A 298 26.76 23.04 14.03
C LEU A 298 25.54 22.61 14.85
N GLY A 299 25.76 22.29 16.16
CA GLY A 299 24.75 21.65 17.01
C GLY A 299 24.52 20.17 16.67
N GLN A 300 24.26 19.90 15.42
CA GLN A 300 24.20 18.53 14.86
C GLN A 300 24.93 18.49 13.52
N ARG A 301 25.60 17.38 13.24
CA ARG A 301 26.12 17.08 11.89
C ARG A 301 25.53 15.80 11.35
N ALA A 302 25.34 15.77 10.05
CA ALA A 302 24.93 14.56 9.35
C ALA A 302 26.17 13.66 9.15
N VAL A 303 26.04 12.41 9.53
CA VAL A 303 27.09 11.38 9.36
C VAL A 303 26.50 10.17 8.63
N LEU A 304 27.39 9.49 7.88
CA LEU A 304 27.07 8.32 7.07
C LEU A 304 27.58 7.08 7.77
#